data_9dc4c015deb596cc8f217aaaf2685d35
#
_entry.id   9dc4c015deb596cc8f217aaaf2685d35
#
_cell.length_a   1.000
_cell.length_b   1.000
_cell.length_c   1.000
_cell.angle_alpha   90.00
_cell.angle_beta   90.00
_cell.angle_gamma   90.00
#
_symmetry.space_group_name_H-M   'P 1'
#
loop_
_entity.id
_entity.type
_entity.pdbx_description
1 polymer ?
#
loop_
_entity_poly.entity_id
_entity_poly.type
_entity_poly.pdbx_seq_one_letter_code
_entity_poly.pdbx_strand_id
1 'polypeptide(L)'
;MGEDYKAKIEVVMNNEDHVEMCLNGETTTLQNLAIEVMAQTIALRTDSWDDAKRWLAEVTFALPRALEKAWKNEEADNTTATDKSVATDAAQDAMQKA
;
A
#
# COMPACT_ATOMS: atom_id res chain seq x y z
N MET A 1 -6.29 -11.79 -21.93
CA MET A 1 -5.94 -11.80 -21.55
C MET A 1 -5.59 -11.52 -20.76
N GLY A 2 -5.72 -11.54 -20.40
CA GLY A 2 -5.14 -11.29 -19.80
C GLY A 2 -4.53 -11.09 -18.62
N GLU A 3 -5.10 -11.23 -17.66
CA GLU A 3 -4.48 -11.03 -16.60
C GLU A 3 -3.84 -12.18 -16.15
N ASP A 4 -2.58 -12.25 -16.15
CA ASP A 4 -1.85 -13.34 -15.66
C ASP A 4 -1.40 -13.12 -14.26
N TYR A 5 -2.05 -12.31 -13.50
CA TYR A 5 -1.63 -12.05 -12.13
C TYR A 5 -2.78 -12.27 -11.17
N LYS A 6 -2.44 -12.60 -9.92
CA LYS A 6 -3.43 -12.77 -8.91
C LYS A 6 -3.71 -11.45 -8.21
N ALA A 7 -2.74 -10.58 -8.18
CA ALA A 7 -2.90 -9.28 -7.55
C ALA A 7 -1.94 -8.30 -8.17
N LYS A 8 -2.28 -7.04 -8.11
CA LYS A 8 -1.45 -6.00 -8.71
C LYS A 8 -1.52 -4.75 -7.86
N ILE A 9 -0.37 -4.16 -7.62
CA ILE A 9 -0.28 -2.88 -6.94
C ILE A 9 0.56 -1.98 -7.82
N GLU A 10 0.01 -0.84 -8.22
CA GLU A 10 0.75 0.14 -8.98
C GLU A 10 0.75 1.43 -8.19
N VAL A 11 1.89 1.99 -7.92
CA VAL A 11 2.00 3.19 -7.11
C VAL A 11 2.96 4.14 -7.75
N VAL A 12 2.57 5.38 -7.84
CA VAL A 12 3.44 6.42 -8.40
C VAL A 12 3.32 7.65 -7.52
N MET A 13 4.46 8.26 -7.23
CA MET A 13 4.46 9.53 -6.52
C MET A 13 5.00 10.58 -7.48
N ASN A 14 4.25 11.63 -7.71
CA ASN A 14 4.69 12.66 -8.65
C ASN A 14 5.59 13.67 -7.95
N ASN A 15 5.97 14.72 -8.67
CA ASN A 15 6.88 15.69 -8.13
C ASN A 15 6.33 16.53 -7.01
N GLU A 16 5.03 16.49 -6.80
CA GLU A 16 4.42 17.25 -5.73
C GLU A 16 4.07 16.35 -4.56
N ASP A 17 4.71 15.20 -4.51
CA ASP A 17 4.49 14.23 -3.44
C ASP A 17 3.07 13.70 -3.39
N HIS A 18 2.41 13.75 -4.51
CA HIS A 18 1.07 13.19 -4.59
C HIS A 18 1.18 11.73 -5.04
N VAL A 19 0.52 10.84 -4.34
CA VAL A 19 0.60 9.42 -4.62
C VAL A 19 -0.65 8.94 -5.33
N GLU A 20 -0.43 8.22 -6.43
CA GLU A 20 -1.52 7.60 -7.14
C GLU A 20 -1.33 6.11 -7.04
N MET A 21 -2.38 5.40 -6.71
CA MET A 21 -2.28 3.99 -6.45
C MET A 21 -3.43 3.25 -7.09
N CYS A 22 -3.12 2.11 -7.66
CA CYS A 22 -4.14 1.24 -8.23
C CYS A 22 -3.95 -0.15 -7.66
N LEU A 23 -5.00 -0.69 -7.08
CA LEU A 23 -4.95 -2.01 -6.47
C LEU A 23 -5.94 -2.93 -7.14
N ASN A 24 -5.53 -4.18 -7.33
CA ASN A 24 -6.40 -5.16 -7.95
C ASN A 24 -6.09 -6.52 -7.37
N GLY A 25 -7.09 -7.23 -6.90
CA GLY A 25 -6.90 -8.56 -6.34
C GLY A 25 -7.62 -8.73 -5.02
N GLU A 26 -7.55 -9.94 -4.48
CA GLU A 26 -8.15 -10.21 -3.20
C GLU A 26 -7.37 -9.56 -2.08
N THR A 27 -8.05 -9.24 -1.01
CA THR A 27 -7.43 -8.55 0.12
C THR A 27 -6.21 -9.28 0.66
N THR A 28 -6.34 -10.57 0.89
CA THR A 28 -5.22 -11.34 1.44
C THR A 28 -4.03 -11.37 0.47
N THR A 29 -4.33 -11.52 -0.81
CA THR A 29 -3.27 -11.56 -1.80
C THR A 29 -2.59 -10.20 -1.91
N LEU A 30 -3.38 -9.13 -1.85
CA LEU A 30 -2.80 -7.80 -1.88
C LEU A 30 -1.96 -7.53 -0.66
N GLN A 31 -2.38 -8.02 0.50
CA GLN A 31 -1.61 -7.85 1.71
C GLN A 31 -0.24 -8.53 1.57
N ASN A 32 -0.24 -9.76 1.06
CA ASN A 32 1.01 -10.46 0.88
C ASN A 32 1.89 -9.78 -0.16
N LEU A 33 1.29 -9.27 -1.20
CA LEU A 33 2.04 -8.57 -2.23
C LEU A 33 2.66 -7.30 -1.67
N ALA A 34 1.93 -6.57 -0.83
CA ALA A 34 2.46 -5.35 -0.23
C ALA A 34 3.66 -5.67 0.68
N ILE A 35 3.57 -6.76 1.43
CA ILE A 35 4.68 -7.18 2.29
C ILE A 35 5.89 -7.52 1.42
N GLU A 36 5.66 -8.23 0.34
CA GLU A 36 6.74 -8.63 -0.54
C GLU A 36 7.40 -7.42 -1.18
N VAL A 37 6.62 -6.46 -1.62
CA VAL A 37 7.15 -5.26 -2.23
C VAL A 37 8.01 -4.50 -1.23
N MET A 38 7.53 -4.39 0.00
CA MET A 38 8.28 -3.68 1.02
C MET A 38 9.59 -4.40 1.31
N ALA A 39 9.53 -5.72 1.45
CA ALA A 39 10.73 -6.50 1.76
C ALA A 39 11.75 -6.37 0.64
N GLN A 40 11.31 -6.45 -0.59
CA GLN A 40 12.24 -6.35 -1.70
C GLN A 40 12.77 -4.94 -1.87
N THR A 41 11.96 -3.95 -1.60
CA THR A 41 12.42 -2.57 -1.68
C THR A 41 13.55 -2.34 -0.67
N ILE A 42 13.37 -2.83 0.54
CA ILE A 42 14.39 -2.69 1.55
C ILE A 42 15.66 -3.44 1.12
N ALA A 43 15.48 -4.67 0.66
CA ALA A 43 16.62 -5.49 0.28
C ALA A 43 17.41 -4.89 -0.87
N LEU A 44 16.72 -4.30 -1.84
CA LEU A 44 17.39 -3.78 -3.00
C LEU A 44 18.06 -2.42 -2.74
N ARG A 45 17.66 -1.75 -1.71
CA ARG A 45 18.17 -0.42 -1.45
C ARG A 45 19.08 -0.32 -0.24
N THR A 46 19.43 -1.44 0.36
CA THR A 46 20.36 -1.43 1.50
C THR A 46 21.54 -2.30 1.17
N ASP A 47 22.68 -1.99 1.76
CA ASP A 47 23.89 -2.70 1.47
C ASP A 47 24.25 -3.73 2.52
N SER A 48 23.62 -3.72 3.65
CA SER A 48 23.95 -4.65 4.71
C SER A 48 22.69 -5.07 5.42
N TRP A 49 22.79 -6.20 6.10
CA TRP A 49 21.68 -6.71 6.89
C TRP A 49 21.34 -5.74 8.03
N ASP A 50 22.36 -5.13 8.62
CA ASP A 50 22.11 -4.18 9.69
C ASP A 50 21.33 -2.97 9.19
N ASP A 51 21.66 -2.47 8.02
CA ASP A 51 20.94 -1.36 7.45
C ASP A 51 19.52 -1.77 7.09
N ALA A 52 19.33 -2.97 6.60
CA ALA A 52 18.00 -3.45 6.27
C ALA A 52 17.14 -3.51 7.53
N LYS A 53 17.71 -3.99 8.62
CA LYS A 53 16.96 -4.07 9.89
C LYS A 53 16.61 -2.67 10.40
N ARG A 54 17.52 -1.73 10.21
CA ARG A 54 17.26 -0.36 10.64
C ARG A 54 16.11 0.24 9.85
N TRP A 55 16.12 0.01 8.54
CA TRP A 55 15.05 0.52 7.70
C TRP A 55 13.72 -0.12 8.11
N LEU A 56 13.73 -1.43 8.38
CA LEU A 56 12.53 -2.11 8.81
C LEU A 56 11.99 -1.50 10.11
N ALA A 57 12.89 -1.21 11.05
CA ALA A 57 12.46 -0.60 12.31
C ALA A 57 11.83 0.76 12.08
N GLU A 58 12.40 1.55 11.18
CA GLU A 58 11.86 2.86 10.89
C GLU A 58 10.49 2.75 10.24
N VAL A 59 10.32 1.80 9.33
CA VAL A 59 9.04 1.61 8.68
C VAL A 59 8.01 1.14 9.71
N THR A 60 8.41 0.23 10.58
CA THR A 60 7.50 -0.29 11.59
C THR A 60 7.04 0.83 12.53
N PHE A 61 7.91 1.78 12.79
CA PHE A 61 7.56 2.89 13.65
C PHE A 61 6.65 3.88 12.91
N ALA A 62 6.94 4.14 11.66
CA ALA A 62 6.21 5.14 10.90
C ALA A 62 4.89 4.64 10.32
N LEU A 63 4.80 3.35 10.07
CA LEU A 63 3.65 2.80 9.38
C LEU A 63 2.32 3.05 10.08
N PRO A 64 2.22 2.90 11.41
CA PRO A 64 0.93 3.16 12.05
C PRO A 64 0.45 4.58 11.85
N ARG A 65 1.40 5.53 11.86
CA ARG A 65 1.01 6.92 11.66
C ARG A 65 0.60 7.16 10.21
N ALA A 66 1.32 6.54 9.28
CA ALA A 66 0.98 6.67 7.89
C ALA A 66 -0.39 6.05 7.62
N LEU A 67 -0.67 4.94 8.27
CA LEU A 67 -1.95 4.29 8.10
C LEU A 67 -3.08 5.17 8.63
N GLU A 68 -2.88 5.76 9.79
CA GLU A 68 -3.90 6.62 10.36
C GLU A 68 -4.18 7.80 9.45
N LYS A 69 -3.13 8.39 8.92
CA LYS A 69 -3.29 9.53 8.04
C LYS A 69 -4.02 9.11 6.76
N ALA A 70 -3.65 7.98 6.19
CA ALA A 70 -4.29 7.51 4.98
C ALA A 70 -5.75 7.19 5.23
N TRP A 71 -6.05 6.61 6.38
CA TRP A 71 -7.42 6.27 6.72
C TRP A 71 -8.27 7.52 6.82
N LYS A 72 -7.74 8.54 7.47
CA LYS A 72 -8.49 9.78 7.61
C LYS A 72 -8.65 10.51 6.29
N ASN A 73 -7.66 10.42 5.43
CA ASN A 73 -7.77 11.04 4.13
C ASN A 73 -8.82 10.34 3.29
N GLU A 74 -8.92 9.02 3.41
CA GLU A 74 -9.93 8.30 2.67
C GLU A 74 -11.32 8.69 3.14
N GLU A 75 -11.48 8.91 4.42
CA GLU A 75 -12.76 9.33 4.92
C GLU A 75 -13.11 10.73 4.43
N ALA A 76 -12.12 11.60 4.39
CA ALA A 76 -12.36 12.96 3.98
C ALA A 76 -12.66 13.06 2.49
N ASP A 77 -11.99 12.21 1.71
CA ASP A 77 -12.15 12.25 0.28
C ASP A 77 -13.08 11.19 -0.21
N ASN A 78 -14.00 10.80 0.60
CA ASN A 78 -14.87 9.72 0.28
C ASN A 78 -15.50 9.84 -1.07
N THR A 79 -15.87 11.00 -1.44
CA THR A 79 -16.54 11.19 -2.71
C THR A 79 -15.60 11.01 -3.87
N THR A 80 -14.35 11.36 -3.71
CA THR A 80 -13.47 11.25 -4.83
C THR A 80 -12.81 9.91 -4.88
N ALA A 81 -12.95 9.19 -3.83
CA ALA A 81 -12.31 7.92 -3.79
C ALA A 81 -12.91 6.90 -4.68
N THR A 82 -14.03 7.22 -5.24
CA THR A 82 -14.67 6.30 -6.05
C THR A 82 -13.85 5.67 -7.03
N ASP A 83 -13.05 6.41 -7.61
CA ASP A 83 -12.35 5.84 -8.59
C ASP A 83 -11.36 4.97 -8.18
N LYS A 84 -10.77 5.12 -7.11
CA LYS A 84 -9.73 4.35 -6.81
C LYS A 84 -10.03 3.14 -6.58
N SER A 85 -10.91 2.89 -6.74
CA SER A 85 -11.16 1.94 -6.71
C SER A 85 -11.85 1.07 -6.31
N VAL A 86 -12.41 0.55 -7.24
CA VAL A 86 -13.21 -0.53 -7.07
C VAL A 86 -12.58 -1.59 -6.26
N ALA A 87 -11.39 -1.95 -6.56
CA ALA A 87 -10.73 -2.97 -5.81
C ALA A 87 -10.45 -2.51 -4.40
N THR A 88 -10.13 -1.26 -4.28
CA THR A 88 -9.85 -0.72 -2.98
C THR A 88 -11.10 -0.63 -2.16
N ASP A 89 -12.22 -0.41 -2.79
CA ASP A 89 -13.46 -0.31 -2.08
C ASP A 89 -13.78 -1.58 -1.32
N ALA A 90 -13.57 -2.71 -1.92
CA ALA A 90 -13.86 -3.94 -1.23
C ALA A 90 -12.99 -4.09 0.00
N ALA A 91 -11.75 -3.73 -0.12
CA ALA A 91 -10.85 -3.83 1.02
C ALA A 91 -11.23 -2.85 2.11
N GLN A 92 -11.59 -1.66 1.70
CA GLN A 92 -11.97 -0.67 2.68
C GLN A 92 -13.24 -1.04 3.40
N ASP A 93 -14.17 -1.61 2.72
CA ASP A 93 -15.38 -2.04 3.37
C ASP A 93 -15.08 -3.08 4.41
N ALA A 94 -14.21 -4.01 4.12
CA ALA A 94 -13.85 -5.02 5.08
C ALA A 94 -13.19 -4.38 6.30
N MET A 95 -12.35 -3.41 6.08
CA MET A 95 -11.68 -2.78 7.18
C MET A 95 -12.63 -1.94 8.01
N GLN A 96 -13.54 -1.28 7.38
CA GLN A 96 -14.46 -0.44 8.11
C GLN A 96 -15.41 -1.26 8.96
N LYS A 97 -15.73 -2.44 8.50
CA LYS A 97 -16.63 -3.25 9.26
C LYS A 97 -15.93 -3.97 10.38
N ALA A 98 -14.65 -4.05 10.26
CA ALA A 98 -13.91 -4.67 11.33
C ALA A 98 -13.71 -3.69 12.46
#